data_f0c910f8f4f540d255c5f1ff7bb8befa
#
_entry.id   f0c910f8f4f540d255c5f1ff7bb8befa
#
_cell.length_a   1.000
_cell.length_b   1.000
_cell.length_c   1.000
_cell.angle_alpha   90.00
_cell.angle_beta   90.00
_cell.angle_gamma   90.00
#
_symmetry.space_group_name_H-M   'P 1'
#
loop_
_entity.id
_entity.type
_entity.pdbx_description
1 polymer ?
#
loop_
_entity_poly.entity_id
_entity_poly.type
_entity_poly.pdbx_seq_one_letter_code
_entity_poly.pdbx_strand_id
1 'polypeptide(L)'
;MTLRVDESVQGTWTVLRVSGELDLVTSPGLRRQVHAVVADGRRDLVLDLSGVLFCDSIGVGVLIASRRLMRSCQGRLRLILPARGALDGSHVNKVLAALGVRRLFEVYGDVGSAADDLAEPISA
;
A
#
# COMPACT_ATOMS: atom_id res chain seq x y z
N MET A 1 -11.12 -6.54 15.39
CA MET A 1 -10.13 -6.30 14.35
C MET A 1 -10.04 -4.82 14.07
N THR A 2 -8.83 -4.30 14.01
CA THR A 2 -8.59 -2.86 13.89
C THR A 2 -7.61 -2.58 12.77
N LEU A 3 -7.79 -1.46 12.14
CA LEU A 3 -6.87 -0.91 11.17
C LEU A 3 -6.58 0.53 11.54
N ARG A 4 -5.31 0.89 11.53
CA ARG A 4 -4.87 2.26 11.74
C ARG A 4 -4.22 2.77 10.48
N VAL A 5 -4.57 4.00 10.09
CA VAL A 5 -3.97 4.66 8.93
C VAL A 5 -3.49 6.04 9.37
N ASP A 6 -2.19 6.28 9.26
CA ASP A 6 -1.57 7.58 9.56
C ASP A 6 -1.09 8.20 8.25
N GLU A 7 -1.45 9.46 8.03
CA GLU A 7 -1.06 10.18 6.82
C GLU A 7 0.10 11.12 7.10
N SER A 8 1.07 11.14 6.20
CA SER A 8 2.17 12.09 6.21
C SER A 8 2.56 12.46 4.78
N VAL A 9 3.46 13.43 4.64
CA VAL A 9 3.94 13.88 3.32
C VAL A 9 5.45 13.87 3.34
N GLN A 10 6.04 13.34 2.25
CA GLN A 10 7.48 13.38 2.04
C GLN A 10 7.74 13.80 0.59
N GLY A 11 8.27 15.00 0.40
CA GLY A 11 8.40 15.60 -0.92
C GLY A 11 7.02 15.80 -1.56
N THR A 12 6.85 15.29 -2.78
CA THR A 12 5.57 15.29 -3.49
C THR A 12 4.70 14.09 -3.14
N TRP A 13 5.20 13.17 -2.34
CA TRP A 13 4.53 11.92 -2.02
C TRP A 13 3.68 12.05 -0.77
N THR A 14 2.44 11.60 -0.86
CA THR A 14 1.60 11.35 0.31
C THR A 14 1.86 9.92 0.77
N VAL A 15 2.10 9.75 2.06
CA VAL A 15 2.39 8.43 2.64
C VAL A 15 1.23 8.07 3.57
N LEU A 16 0.56 6.97 3.28
CA LEU A 16 -0.41 6.35 4.18
C LEU A 16 0.25 5.15 4.84
N ARG A 17 0.52 5.27 6.13
CA ARG A 17 1.09 4.17 6.92
C ARG A 17 -0.05 3.38 7.53
N VAL A 18 -0.16 2.11 7.11
CA VAL A 18 -1.26 1.22 7.46
C VAL A 18 -0.75 0.16 8.41
N SER A 19 -1.45 -0.06 9.50
CA SER A 19 -1.10 -1.10 10.49
C SER A 19 -2.35 -1.81 10.99
N GLY A 20 -2.17 -3.05 11.41
CA GLY A 20 -3.24 -3.91 11.91
C GLY A 20 -3.72 -4.93 10.89
N GLU A 21 -5.01 -5.16 10.85
CA GLU A 21 -5.63 -6.14 9.95
C GLU A 21 -6.35 -5.44 8.80
N LEU A 22 -6.04 -5.86 7.58
CA LEU A 22 -6.68 -5.37 6.36
C LEU A 22 -7.60 -6.46 5.82
N ASP A 23 -8.88 -6.38 6.14
CA ASP A 23 -9.87 -7.42 5.87
C ASP A 23 -11.18 -6.83 5.34
N LEU A 24 -12.20 -7.68 5.22
CA LEU A 24 -13.54 -7.28 4.76
C LEU A 24 -14.11 -6.11 5.56
N VAL A 25 -13.88 -6.08 6.87
CA VAL A 25 -14.47 -5.06 7.75
C VAL A 25 -13.71 -3.74 7.68
N THR A 26 -12.37 -3.80 7.64
CA THR A 26 -11.51 -2.62 7.73
C THR A 26 -11.16 -2.02 6.37
N SER A 27 -11.19 -2.81 5.31
CA SER A 27 -10.80 -2.37 3.96
C SER A 27 -11.55 -1.14 3.45
N PRO A 28 -12.85 -0.95 3.70
CA PRO A 28 -13.53 0.27 3.28
C PRO A 28 -12.92 1.54 3.85
N GLY A 29 -12.35 1.48 5.07
CA GLY A 29 -11.67 2.61 5.69
C GLY A 29 -10.43 3.04 4.91
N LEU A 30 -9.60 2.09 4.50
CA LEU A 30 -8.44 2.37 3.68
C LEU A 30 -8.86 2.93 2.31
N ARG A 31 -9.87 2.33 1.70
CA ARG A 31 -10.37 2.81 0.41
C ARG A 31 -10.82 4.28 0.48
N ARG A 32 -11.52 4.66 1.54
CA ARG A 32 -11.94 6.05 1.73
C ARG A 32 -10.75 6.99 1.88
N GLN A 33 -9.70 6.56 2.59
CA GLN A 33 -8.48 7.35 2.75
C GLN A 33 -7.78 7.59 1.40
N VAL A 34 -7.69 6.57 0.56
CA VAL A 34 -7.08 6.70 -0.77
C VAL A 34 -7.90 7.65 -1.64
N HIS A 35 -9.23 7.52 -1.62
CA HIS A 35 -10.11 8.44 -2.35
C HIS A 35 -9.95 9.88 -1.88
N ALA A 36 -9.78 10.10 -0.58
CA ALA A 36 -9.56 11.44 -0.03
C ALA A 36 -8.25 12.05 -0.52
N VAL A 37 -7.19 11.26 -0.64
CA VAL A 37 -5.91 11.71 -1.19
C VAL A 37 -6.08 12.20 -2.63
N VAL A 38 -6.79 11.43 -3.45
CA VAL A 38 -7.05 11.82 -4.85
C VAL A 38 -7.94 13.05 -4.92
N ALA A 39 -8.97 13.14 -4.07
CA ALA A 39 -9.86 14.30 -4.01
C ALA A 39 -9.11 15.59 -3.64
N ASP A 40 -8.04 15.47 -2.86
CA ASP A 40 -7.15 16.58 -2.52
C ASP A 40 -6.21 17.00 -3.66
N GLY A 41 -6.30 16.35 -4.80
CA GLY A 41 -5.45 16.66 -5.95
C GLY A 41 -4.06 16.01 -5.90
N ARG A 42 -3.80 15.12 -4.96
CA ARG A 42 -2.51 14.46 -4.84
C ARG A 42 -2.42 13.28 -5.80
N ARG A 43 -1.26 13.11 -6.43
CA ARG A 43 -1.07 12.13 -7.52
C ARG A 43 0.03 11.13 -7.23
N ASP A 44 0.81 11.32 -6.16
CA ASP A 44 1.90 10.43 -5.77
C ASP A 44 1.59 9.86 -4.39
N LEU A 45 1.33 8.55 -4.33
CA LEU A 45 0.87 7.87 -3.12
C LEU A 45 1.78 6.68 -2.79
N VAL A 46 2.24 6.65 -1.55
CA VAL A 46 2.91 5.48 -0.95
C VAL A 46 1.94 4.85 0.04
N LEU A 47 1.67 3.55 -0.11
CA LEU A 47 1.00 2.75 0.91
C LEU A 47 2.07 1.94 1.64
N ASP A 48 2.33 2.31 2.88
CA ASP A 48 3.28 1.61 3.73
C ASP A 48 2.51 0.54 4.52
N LEU A 49 2.66 -0.70 4.09
CA LEU A 49 1.98 -1.86 4.66
C LEU A 49 2.87 -2.65 5.61
N SER A 50 4.04 -2.11 5.98
CA SER A 50 5.00 -2.83 6.83
C SER A 50 4.43 -3.21 8.20
N GLY A 51 3.42 -2.49 8.68
CA GLY A 51 2.72 -2.77 9.94
C GLY A 51 1.47 -3.64 9.80
N VAL A 52 1.15 -4.12 8.61
CA VAL A 52 -0.03 -4.95 8.38
C VAL A 52 0.29 -6.40 8.74
N LEU A 53 -0.48 -6.95 9.68
CA LEU A 53 -0.29 -8.29 10.22
C LEU A 53 -1.13 -9.35 9.51
N PHE A 54 -2.22 -8.94 8.90
CA PHE A 54 -3.17 -9.81 8.23
C PHE A 54 -3.77 -9.08 7.03
N CYS A 55 -3.96 -9.82 5.93
CA CYS A 55 -4.62 -9.30 4.74
C CYS A 55 -5.37 -10.43 4.05
N ASP A 56 -6.67 -10.27 3.86
CA ASP A 56 -7.46 -11.23 3.07
C ASP A 56 -7.58 -10.78 1.60
N SER A 57 -8.31 -11.53 0.80
CA SER A 57 -8.50 -11.22 -0.62
C SER A 57 -9.25 -9.90 -0.84
N ILE A 58 -10.11 -9.50 0.10
CA ILE A 58 -10.83 -8.22 0.03
C ILE A 58 -9.83 -7.08 0.26
N GLY A 59 -8.91 -7.24 1.22
CA GLY A 59 -7.83 -6.27 1.43
C GLY A 59 -6.95 -6.12 0.20
N VAL A 60 -6.56 -7.22 -0.43
CA VAL A 60 -5.81 -7.18 -1.69
C VAL A 60 -6.62 -6.47 -2.78
N GLY A 61 -7.92 -6.70 -2.84
CA GLY A 61 -8.81 -6.01 -3.77
C GLY A 61 -8.76 -4.49 -3.63
N VAL A 62 -8.65 -3.98 -2.40
CA VAL A 62 -8.49 -2.53 -2.16
C VAL A 62 -7.14 -2.03 -2.68
N LEU A 63 -6.07 -2.80 -2.53
CA LEU A 63 -4.76 -2.43 -3.08
C LEU A 63 -4.82 -2.34 -4.60
N ILE A 64 -5.44 -3.30 -5.26
CA ILE A 64 -5.61 -3.31 -6.71
C ILE A 64 -6.48 -2.13 -7.15
N ALA A 65 -7.58 -1.87 -6.45
CA ALA A 65 -8.46 -0.74 -6.76
C ALA A 65 -7.73 0.60 -6.59
N SER A 66 -6.88 0.72 -5.56
CA SER A 66 -6.07 1.92 -5.35
C SER A 66 -5.09 2.14 -6.50
N ARG A 67 -4.44 1.08 -6.99
CA ARG A 67 -3.58 1.16 -8.16
C ARG A 67 -4.33 1.65 -9.39
N ARG A 68 -5.50 1.07 -9.65
CA ARG A 68 -6.35 1.47 -10.78
C ARG A 68 -6.78 2.94 -10.68
N LEU A 69 -7.18 3.37 -9.48
CA LEU A 69 -7.59 4.75 -9.25
C LEU A 69 -6.44 5.71 -9.53
N MET A 70 -5.24 5.44 -9.00
CA MET A 70 -4.08 6.30 -9.23
C MET A 70 -3.73 6.35 -10.72
N ARG A 71 -3.75 5.23 -11.42
CA ARG A 71 -3.49 5.20 -12.86
C ARG A 71 -4.53 5.97 -13.65
N SER A 72 -5.80 5.91 -13.26
CA SER A 72 -6.88 6.62 -13.96
C SER A 72 -6.74 8.13 -13.88
N CYS A 73 -6.08 8.64 -12.85
CA CYS A 73 -5.83 10.08 -12.70
C CYS A 73 -4.38 10.46 -13.02
N GLN A 74 -3.65 9.58 -13.70
CA GLN A 74 -2.23 9.76 -14.09
C GLN A 74 -1.31 9.92 -12.89
N GLY A 75 -1.65 9.28 -11.78
CA GLY A 75 -0.85 9.27 -10.57
C GLY A 75 0.05 8.04 -10.48
N ARG A 76 0.81 7.97 -9.40
CA ARG A 76 1.72 6.87 -9.11
C ARG A 76 1.36 6.27 -7.76
N LEU A 77 1.45 4.94 -7.67
CA LEU A 77 1.28 4.20 -6.43
C LEU A 77 2.51 3.36 -6.18
N ARG A 78 3.07 3.45 -4.99
CA ARG A 78 4.18 2.62 -4.53
C ARG A 78 3.82 1.95 -3.22
N LEU A 79 4.30 0.73 -3.02
CA LEU A 79 4.04 -0.04 -1.81
C LEU A 79 5.32 -0.29 -1.04
N ILE A 80 5.19 -0.32 0.28
CA ILE A 80 6.17 -0.93 1.18
C ILE A 80 5.48 -2.14 1.80
N LEU A 81 6.08 -3.32 1.63
CA LEU A 81 5.55 -4.57 2.17
C LEU A 81 6.30 -4.95 3.44
N PRO A 82 5.69 -5.78 4.32
CA PRO A 82 6.40 -6.31 5.47
C PRO A 82 7.66 -7.05 5.03
N ALA A 83 8.70 -6.98 5.86
CA ALA A 83 9.97 -7.64 5.57
C ALA A 83 9.78 -9.16 5.45
N ARG A 84 10.51 -9.78 4.51
CA ARG A 84 10.51 -11.24 4.37
C ARG A 84 11.05 -11.87 5.66
N GLY A 85 10.38 -12.94 6.11
CA GLY A 85 10.75 -13.64 7.34
C GLY A 85 10.25 -12.99 8.62
N ALA A 86 9.61 -11.83 8.55
CA ALA A 86 8.92 -11.27 9.70
C ALA A 86 7.76 -12.18 10.07
N LEU A 87 7.72 -12.61 11.34
CA LEU A 87 6.69 -13.53 11.81
C LEU A 87 5.28 -12.98 11.57
N ASP A 88 5.10 -11.71 11.88
CA ASP A 88 3.79 -11.09 11.83
C ASP A 88 3.42 -10.51 10.46
N GLY A 89 4.42 -10.11 9.67
CA GLY A 89 4.19 -9.46 8.39
C GLY A 89 4.22 -10.40 7.18
N SER A 90 4.63 -11.65 7.35
CA SER A 90 4.78 -12.58 6.24
C SER A 90 3.46 -12.95 5.56
N HIS A 91 2.34 -12.81 6.27
CA HIS A 91 1.02 -13.16 5.75
C HIS A 91 0.66 -12.33 4.50
N VAL A 92 0.92 -11.03 4.54
CA VAL A 92 0.63 -10.14 3.39
C VAL A 92 1.41 -10.60 2.16
N ASN A 93 2.70 -10.88 2.33
CA ASN A 93 3.56 -11.37 1.25
C ASN A 93 3.04 -12.68 0.65
N LYS A 94 2.62 -13.61 1.52
CA LYS A 94 2.07 -14.90 1.08
C LYS A 94 0.78 -14.75 0.29
N VAL A 95 -0.13 -13.89 0.74
CA VAL A 95 -1.42 -13.66 0.07
C VAL A 95 -1.18 -13.04 -1.31
N LEU A 96 -0.33 -12.03 -1.41
CA LEU A 96 -0.01 -11.39 -2.68
C LEU A 96 0.63 -12.39 -3.65
N ALA A 97 1.53 -13.24 -3.17
CA ALA A 97 2.17 -14.27 -3.99
C ALA A 97 1.16 -15.32 -4.44
N ALA A 98 0.30 -15.79 -3.53
CA ALA A 98 -0.71 -16.81 -3.84
C ALA A 98 -1.71 -16.33 -4.90
N LEU A 99 -2.06 -15.05 -4.88
CA LEU A 99 -2.98 -14.46 -5.86
C LEU A 99 -2.26 -14.02 -7.15
N GLY A 100 -0.92 -14.09 -7.17
CA GLY A 100 -0.14 -13.74 -8.35
C GLY A 100 -0.18 -12.25 -8.72
N VAL A 101 -0.47 -11.38 -7.77
CA VAL A 101 -0.68 -9.94 -8.03
C VAL A 101 0.46 -9.05 -7.58
N ARG A 102 1.46 -9.57 -6.87
CA ARG A 102 2.57 -8.76 -6.37
C ARG A 102 3.28 -7.99 -7.49
N ARG A 103 3.43 -8.62 -8.65
CA ARG A 103 4.08 -8.00 -9.83
C ARG A 103 3.34 -6.79 -10.39
N LEU A 104 2.09 -6.56 -9.97
CA LEU A 104 1.33 -5.37 -10.39
C LEU A 104 1.85 -4.11 -9.70
N PHE A 105 2.61 -4.24 -8.61
CA PHE A 105 2.98 -3.12 -7.76
C PHE A 105 4.47 -2.85 -7.80
N GLU A 106 4.82 -1.56 -7.73
CA GLU A 106 6.18 -1.12 -7.43
C GLU A 106 6.39 -1.20 -5.92
N VAL A 107 7.30 -2.06 -5.48
CA VAL A 107 7.56 -2.32 -4.06
C VAL A 107 8.92 -1.75 -3.67
N TYR A 108 8.97 -1.06 -2.54
CA TYR A 108 10.17 -0.44 -1.98
C TYR A 108 10.40 -0.95 -0.56
N GLY A 109 11.64 -0.82 -0.08
CA GLY A 109 12.01 -1.33 1.23
C GLY A 109 11.63 -0.42 2.39
N ASP A 110 11.56 0.89 2.14
CA ASP A 110 11.25 1.89 3.17
C ASP A 110 10.65 3.15 2.53
N VAL A 111 10.17 4.06 3.38
CA VAL A 111 9.53 5.30 2.91
C VAL A 111 10.52 6.18 2.17
N GLY A 112 11.77 6.26 2.64
CA GLY A 112 12.79 7.07 1.97
C GLY A 112 12.99 6.66 0.52
N SER A 113 13.11 5.37 0.24
CA SER A 113 13.23 4.84 -1.12
C SER A 113 11.93 5.02 -1.90
N ALA A 114 10.79 4.74 -1.28
CA ALA A 114 9.49 4.83 -1.95
C ALA A 114 9.14 6.26 -2.36
N ALA A 115 9.63 7.26 -1.64
CA ALA A 115 9.39 8.67 -1.92
C ALA A 115 10.52 9.32 -2.75
N ASP A 116 11.49 8.54 -3.20
CA ASP A 116 12.60 9.01 -4.02
C ASP A 116 12.30 8.69 -5.50
N ASP A 117 12.17 9.74 -6.32
CA ASP A 117 11.88 9.57 -7.76
C ASP A 117 12.98 8.86 -8.52
N LEU A 118 14.21 8.83 -7.98
CA LEU A 118 15.35 8.18 -8.61
C LEU A 118 15.56 6.73 -8.15
N ALA A 119 14.85 6.30 -7.10
CA ALA A 119 14.98 4.94 -6.60
C ALA A 119 14.25 3.95 -7.52
N GLU A 120 14.78 2.74 -7.59
CA GLU A 120 14.16 1.65 -8.34
C GLU A 120 13.43 0.70 -7.40
N PRO A 121 12.29 0.13 -7.84
CA PRO A 121 11.56 -0.84 -7.03
C PRO A 121 12.37 -2.12 -6.83
N ILE A 122 12.07 -2.82 -5.75
CA ILE A 122 12.63 -4.13 -5.46
C ILE A 122 12.07 -5.12 -6.49
N SER A 123 12.96 -5.89 -7.12
CA SER A 123 12.55 -6.94 -8.05
C SER A 123 11.72 -8.01 -7.35
N ALA A 124 10.70 -8.46 -8.02
CA ALA A 124 9.83 -9.53 -7.52
C ALA A 124 10.58 -10.88 -7.46
#